data_ddcb7a97da1fee82355c34704dd1ff85
#
_entry.id   ddcb7a97da1fee82355c34704dd1ff85
#
_cell.length_a   1.000
_cell.length_b   1.000
_cell.length_c   1.000
_cell.angle_alpha   90.00
_cell.angle_beta   90.00
_cell.angle_gamma   90.00
#
_symmetry.space_group_name_H-M   'P 1'
#
loop_
_entity.id
_entity.type
_entity.pdbx_description
1 polymer ?
#
loop_
_entity_poly.entity_id
_entity_poly.type
_entity_poly.pdbx_seq_one_letter_code
_entity_poly.pdbx_strand_id
1 'polypeptide(L)'
;MMTDVKINAGINANERIDDLCRDNLRLIQNTDVFCFGMDAVLLSTFAKAGKNQKVLDMGTGNGVIPILMQAKNPGSMYTGLEIQDISYDLAVRNVELNSLSDKVNIVKGDIKEASHILGGASFNVVTSNPPYMNENHGIVNPESAKAIARHELLCSLEDVVREASKCLKVR
;
A
#
# COMPACT_ATOMS: atom_id res chain seq x y z
N MET A 1 13.90 -13.69 25.99
CA MET A 1 13.93 -12.33 26.57
C MET A 1 14.74 -11.45 25.63
N MET A 2 14.18 -11.07 24.51
CA MET A 2 14.75 -10.08 23.57
C MET A 2 13.75 -8.96 23.42
N THR A 3 13.87 -8.08 24.28
CA THR A 3 13.97 -6.61 24.30
C THR A 3 12.89 -5.85 23.55
N ASP A 4 11.93 -5.42 24.36
CA ASP A 4 10.93 -4.35 24.14
C ASP A 4 11.54 -2.94 23.94
N VAL A 5 12.72 -2.81 23.38
CA VAL A 5 13.54 -1.59 23.48
C VAL A 5 13.42 -0.64 22.27
N LYS A 6 12.67 -0.96 21.22
CA LYS A 6 12.54 -0.06 20.05
C LYS A 6 11.12 0.36 19.65
N ILE A 7 10.12 0.12 20.49
CA ILE A 7 8.71 0.43 20.14
C ILE A 7 8.30 1.87 20.54
N ASN A 8 9.18 2.66 21.15
CA ASN A 8 8.84 3.99 21.67
C ASN A 8 9.08 5.16 20.71
N ALA A 9 9.31 4.93 19.43
CA ALA A 9 9.49 6.00 18.46
C ALA A 9 8.18 6.28 17.72
N GLY A 10 7.39 7.23 18.20
CA GLY A 10 6.49 7.98 17.36
C GLY A 10 5.16 7.33 16.99
N ILE A 11 4.46 6.65 17.91
CA ILE A 11 3.06 6.27 17.71
C ILE A 11 2.17 7.43 18.17
N ASN A 12 1.31 7.92 17.29
CA ASN A 12 0.34 8.98 17.59
C ASN A 12 -0.86 8.43 18.38
N ALA A 13 -1.64 9.31 18.99
CA ALA A 13 -2.76 8.93 19.87
C ALA A 13 -3.81 8.03 19.19
N ASN A 14 -4.00 8.16 17.87
CA ASN A 14 -4.98 7.41 17.09
C ASN A 14 -4.34 6.23 16.31
N GLU A 15 -3.13 5.83 16.71
CA GLU A 15 -2.39 4.76 16.07
C GLU A 15 -2.25 3.54 16.97
N ARG A 16 -2.19 2.37 16.36
CA ARG A 16 -1.87 1.10 17.01
C ARG A 16 -0.91 0.30 16.17
N ILE A 17 -0.20 -0.63 16.79
CA ILE A 17 0.64 -1.61 16.08
C ILE A 17 -0.09 -2.94 16.05
N ASP A 18 -0.31 -3.45 14.85
CA ASP A 18 -0.86 -4.79 14.63
C ASP A 18 0.26 -5.76 14.20
N ASP A 19 0.21 -6.98 14.72
CA ASP A 19 1.07 -8.08 14.28
C ASP A 19 0.44 -8.71 13.02
N LEU A 20 1.21 -8.82 11.95
CA LEU A 20 0.75 -9.45 10.71
C LEU A 20 0.79 -10.99 10.77
N CYS A 21 1.14 -11.57 11.91
CA CYS A 21 1.26 -13.01 12.15
C CYS A 21 2.13 -13.72 11.09
N ARG A 22 3.12 -13.00 10.56
CA ARG A 22 4.03 -13.49 9.54
C ARG A 22 5.41 -12.85 9.69
N ASP A 23 6.44 -13.67 9.80
CA ASP A 23 7.86 -13.25 9.80
C ASP A 23 8.18 -12.09 10.77
N ASN A 24 7.44 -12.01 11.88
CA ASN A 24 7.49 -10.92 12.87
C ASN A 24 7.18 -9.54 12.29
N LEU A 25 6.53 -9.47 11.14
CA LEU A 25 6.11 -8.21 10.54
C LEU A 25 5.02 -7.54 11.37
N ARG A 26 5.16 -6.23 11.52
CA ARG A 26 4.22 -5.38 12.26
C ARG A 26 3.76 -4.23 11.40
N LEU A 27 2.58 -3.69 11.68
CA LEU A 27 2.01 -2.60 10.94
C LEU A 27 1.42 -1.54 11.87
N ILE A 28 1.85 -0.31 11.72
CA ILE A 28 1.19 0.84 12.34
C ILE A 28 -0.09 1.10 11.55
N GLN A 29 -1.21 1.17 12.24
CA GLN A 29 -2.48 1.57 11.67
C GLN A 29 -3.03 2.77 12.42
N ASN A 30 -3.64 3.70 11.67
CA ASN A 30 -4.32 4.86 12.23
C ASN A 30 -5.83 4.67 12.06
N THR A 31 -6.58 4.80 13.14
CA THR A 31 -8.04 4.59 13.15
C THR A 31 -8.82 5.71 12.45
N ASP A 32 -8.19 6.85 12.19
CA ASP A 32 -8.79 7.98 11.50
C ASP A 32 -8.73 7.85 9.96
N VAL A 33 -7.97 6.86 9.46
CA VAL A 33 -7.87 6.54 8.04
C VAL A 33 -8.25 5.09 7.79
N PHE A 34 -8.29 4.70 6.52
CA PHE A 34 -8.64 3.34 6.14
C PHE A 34 -7.60 2.34 6.69
N CYS A 35 -8.06 1.41 7.52
CA CYS A 35 -7.29 0.24 7.94
C CYS A 35 -7.39 -0.86 6.88
N PHE A 36 -6.29 -1.59 6.63
CA PHE A 36 -6.31 -2.68 5.65
C PHE A 36 -7.27 -3.81 6.07
N GLY A 37 -7.87 -4.43 5.09
CA GLY A 37 -8.76 -5.59 5.26
C GLY A 37 -8.13 -6.90 4.77
N MET A 38 -8.92 -7.96 4.82
CA MET A 38 -8.52 -9.30 4.33
C MET A 38 -8.22 -9.32 2.82
N ASP A 39 -8.83 -8.43 2.06
CA ASP A 39 -8.61 -8.22 0.63
C ASP A 39 -7.15 -7.89 0.29
N ALA A 40 -6.49 -7.03 1.07
CA ALA A 40 -5.08 -6.71 0.92
C ALA A 40 -4.19 -7.95 1.18
N VAL A 41 -4.53 -8.77 2.17
CA VAL A 41 -3.84 -10.03 2.48
C VAL A 41 -4.01 -11.02 1.34
N LEU A 42 -5.24 -11.17 0.82
CA LEU A 42 -5.54 -12.06 -0.32
C LEU A 42 -4.81 -11.61 -1.58
N LEU A 43 -4.85 -10.30 -1.91
CA LEU A 43 -4.14 -9.73 -3.06
C LEU A 43 -2.64 -9.97 -2.95
N SER A 44 -2.03 -9.70 -1.80
CA SER A 44 -0.61 -9.96 -1.56
C SER A 44 -0.22 -11.44 -1.70
N THR A 45 -1.20 -12.35 -1.56
CA THR A 45 -1.01 -13.80 -1.73
C THR A 45 -1.21 -14.23 -3.17
N PHE A 46 -2.15 -13.61 -3.87
CA PHE A 46 -2.46 -13.87 -5.27
C PHE A 46 -1.36 -13.33 -6.20
N ALA A 47 -0.94 -12.08 -5.99
CA ALA A 47 0.09 -11.45 -6.78
C ALA A 47 1.46 -12.10 -6.53
N LYS A 48 2.16 -12.46 -7.60
CA LYS A 48 3.46 -13.13 -7.54
C LYS A 48 4.50 -12.31 -8.29
N ALA A 49 5.65 -12.17 -7.67
CA ALA A 49 6.83 -11.58 -8.29
C ALA A 49 7.96 -12.60 -8.32
N GLY A 50 8.63 -12.71 -9.45
CA GLY A 50 9.84 -13.50 -9.59
C GLY A 50 11.07 -12.77 -9.04
N LYS A 51 12.16 -13.49 -8.87
CA LYS A 51 13.44 -12.92 -8.44
C LYS A 51 13.88 -11.77 -9.35
N ASN A 52 14.37 -10.68 -8.77
CA ASN A 52 14.81 -9.46 -9.46
C ASN A 52 13.72 -8.71 -10.24
N GLN A 53 12.46 -8.98 -9.97
CA GLN A 53 11.36 -8.23 -10.55
C GLN A 53 11.07 -6.95 -9.74
N LYS A 54 10.52 -5.96 -10.42
CA LYS A 54 10.03 -4.72 -9.82
C LYS A 54 8.51 -4.78 -9.74
N VAL A 55 7.98 -4.50 -8.57
CA VAL A 55 6.54 -4.50 -8.27
C VAL A 55 6.11 -3.09 -7.91
N LEU A 56 5.01 -2.63 -8.47
CA LEU A 56 4.34 -1.39 -8.10
C LEU A 56 3.01 -1.71 -7.43
N ASP A 57 2.74 -1.07 -6.30
CA ASP A 57 1.44 -1.06 -5.64
C ASP A 57 0.84 0.35 -5.71
N MET A 58 -0.24 0.51 -6.50
CA MET A 58 -0.88 1.80 -6.75
C MET A 58 -1.97 2.07 -5.72
N GLY A 59 -1.87 3.18 -5.01
CA GLY A 59 -2.72 3.48 -3.86
C GLY A 59 -2.40 2.56 -2.69
N THR A 60 -1.11 2.54 -2.30
CA THR A 60 -0.58 1.55 -1.35
C THR A 60 -1.12 1.70 0.08
N GLY A 61 -1.78 2.83 0.38
CA GLY A 61 -2.28 3.12 1.72
C GLY A 61 -1.16 3.12 2.77
N ASN A 62 -1.29 2.29 3.79
CA ASN A 62 -0.28 2.12 4.84
C ASN A 62 0.89 1.18 4.45
N GLY A 63 0.99 0.75 3.20
CA GLY A 63 2.10 -0.05 2.69
C GLY A 63 2.00 -1.56 2.97
N VAL A 64 0.85 -2.07 3.41
CA VAL A 64 0.68 -3.47 3.79
C VAL A 64 0.95 -4.46 2.65
N ILE A 65 0.49 -4.15 1.43
CA ILE A 65 0.64 -5.05 0.27
C ILE A 65 2.12 -5.26 -0.10
N PRO A 66 2.93 -4.21 -0.35
CA PRO A 66 4.33 -4.38 -0.66
C PRO A 66 5.13 -5.03 0.49
N ILE A 67 4.80 -4.75 1.76
CA ILE A 67 5.44 -5.38 2.92
C ILE A 67 5.15 -6.89 2.94
N LEU A 68 3.89 -7.30 2.79
CA LEU A 68 3.52 -8.71 2.76
C LEU A 68 4.07 -9.44 1.53
N MET A 69 4.09 -8.79 0.37
CA MET A 69 4.66 -9.38 -0.85
C MET A 69 6.18 -9.54 -0.72
N GLN A 70 6.88 -8.59 -0.11
CA GLN A 70 8.31 -8.67 0.12
C GLN A 70 8.69 -9.87 0.99
N ALA A 71 7.94 -10.14 2.06
CA ALA A 71 8.17 -11.31 2.91
C ALA A 71 8.03 -12.64 2.14
N LYS A 72 7.16 -12.68 1.12
CA LYS A 72 6.95 -13.87 0.28
C LYS A 72 8.00 -14.01 -0.83
N ASN A 73 8.50 -12.89 -1.34
CA ASN A 73 9.40 -12.82 -2.50
C ASN A 73 10.56 -11.84 -2.23
N PRO A 74 11.49 -12.17 -1.31
CA PRO A 74 12.50 -11.22 -0.82
C PRO A 74 13.53 -10.80 -1.87
N GLY A 75 13.58 -11.47 -3.01
CA GLY A 75 14.47 -11.13 -4.12
C GLY A 75 13.94 -10.06 -5.08
N SER A 76 12.74 -9.52 -4.84
CA SER A 76 12.11 -8.48 -5.67
C SER A 76 12.25 -7.10 -5.02
N MET A 77 12.03 -6.05 -5.82
CA MET A 77 11.97 -4.66 -5.35
C MET A 77 10.54 -4.17 -5.44
N TYR A 78 10.09 -3.46 -4.43
CA TYR A 78 8.71 -2.99 -4.30
C TYR A 78 8.65 -1.48 -4.25
N THR A 79 7.65 -0.91 -4.92
CA THR A 79 7.34 0.52 -4.85
C THR A 79 5.86 0.66 -4.50
N GLY A 80 5.55 1.41 -3.45
CA GLY A 80 4.20 1.84 -3.13
C GLY A 80 4.00 3.30 -3.58
N LEU A 81 2.91 3.60 -4.29
CA LEU A 81 2.53 4.96 -4.67
C LEU A 81 1.31 5.38 -3.85
N GLU A 82 1.39 6.52 -3.16
CA GLU A 82 0.31 7.01 -2.29
C GLU A 82 0.19 8.54 -2.39
N ILE A 83 -1.04 9.03 -2.54
CA ILE A 83 -1.31 10.46 -2.67
C ILE A 83 -1.60 11.15 -1.34
N GLN A 84 -2.17 10.44 -0.36
CA GLN A 84 -2.60 11.01 0.90
C GLN A 84 -1.43 11.14 1.87
N ASP A 85 -1.26 12.32 2.47
CA ASP A 85 -0.14 12.61 3.38
C ASP A 85 -0.07 11.64 4.57
N ILE A 86 -1.21 11.38 5.22
CA ILE A 86 -1.27 10.51 6.40
C ILE A 86 -0.92 9.07 6.04
N SER A 87 -1.50 8.56 4.95
CA SER A 87 -1.25 7.18 4.49
C SER A 87 0.18 7.00 4.01
N TYR A 88 0.73 7.99 3.31
CA TYR A 88 2.13 8.01 2.88
C TYR A 88 3.08 7.96 4.08
N ASP A 89 2.87 8.81 5.10
CA ASP A 89 3.67 8.80 6.32
C ASP A 89 3.61 7.44 7.03
N LEU A 90 2.41 6.88 7.18
CA LEU A 90 2.22 5.54 7.72
C LEU A 90 2.99 4.47 6.94
N ALA A 91 2.92 4.51 5.61
CA ALA A 91 3.61 3.55 4.76
C ALA A 91 5.14 3.62 4.93
N VAL A 92 5.71 4.82 4.96
CA VAL A 92 7.15 5.03 5.20
C VAL A 92 7.55 4.47 6.55
N ARG A 93 6.84 4.82 7.61
CA ARG A 93 7.12 4.35 8.98
C ARG A 93 6.92 2.83 9.12
N ASN A 94 5.98 2.24 8.39
CA ASN A 94 5.78 0.79 8.35
C ASN A 94 6.93 0.05 7.66
N VAL A 95 7.46 0.60 6.60
CA VAL A 95 8.66 0.07 5.93
C VAL A 95 9.87 0.14 6.87
N GLU A 96 10.07 1.25 7.56
CA GLU A 96 11.15 1.43 8.55
C GLU A 96 10.99 0.50 9.76
N LEU A 97 9.76 0.38 10.31
CA LEU A 97 9.44 -0.50 11.43
C LEU A 97 9.86 -1.96 11.18
N ASN A 98 9.74 -2.40 9.92
CA ASN A 98 10.08 -3.75 9.49
C ASN A 98 11.50 -3.86 8.90
N SER A 99 12.29 -2.79 8.94
CA SER A 99 13.66 -2.75 8.37
C SER A 99 13.71 -3.13 6.89
N LEU A 100 12.74 -2.67 6.10
CA LEU A 100 12.57 -3.01 4.68
C LEU A 100 12.96 -1.87 3.71
N SER A 101 13.58 -0.79 4.20
CA SER A 101 13.86 0.41 3.39
C SER A 101 14.81 0.17 2.21
N ASP A 102 15.55 -0.95 2.21
CA ASP A 102 16.40 -1.38 1.09
C ASP A 102 15.62 -2.15 0.01
N LYS A 103 14.39 -2.55 0.26
CA LYS A 103 13.55 -3.39 -0.61
C LYS A 103 12.22 -2.76 -0.98
N VAL A 104 11.68 -1.92 -0.13
CA VAL A 104 10.38 -1.28 -0.30
C VAL A 104 10.57 0.23 -0.29
N ASN A 105 10.24 0.88 -1.38
CA ASN A 105 10.28 2.33 -1.54
C ASN A 105 8.85 2.88 -1.58
N ILE A 106 8.56 3.90 -0.80
CA ILE A 106 7.27 4.59 -0.85
C ILE A 106 7.45 5.93 -1.54
N VAL A 107 6.63 6.17 -2.54
CA VAL A 107 6.65 7.40 -3.34
C VAL A 107 5.32 8.12 -3.16
N LYS A 108 5.39 9.42 -2.90
CA LYS A 108 4.20 10.25 -2.85
C LYS A 108 3.82 10.71 -4.25
N GLY A 109 2.56 10.45 -4.64
CA GLY A 109 2.09 10.88 -5.95
C GLY A 109 0.68 10.39 -6.28
N ASP A 110 0.11 11.00 -7.33
CA ASP A 110 -1.19 10.63 -7.88
C ASP A 110 -1.06 9.42 -8.81
N ILE A 111 -1.97 8.46 -8.69
CA ILE A 111 -2.06 7.31 -9.60
C ILE A 111 -2.19 7.76 -11.06
N LYS A 112 -2.91 8.85 -11.34
CA LYS A 112 -3.08 9.39 -12.70
C LYS A 112 -1.78 9.85 -13.35
N GLU A 113 -0.75 10.08 -12.58
CA GLU A 113 0.59 10.50 -13.01
C GLU A 113 1.65 9.40 -12.79
N ALA A 114 1.23 8.18 -12.46
CA ALA A 114 2.14 7.10 -12.05
C ALA A 114 3.24 6.82 -13.07
N SER A 115 2.90 6.76 -14.35
CA SER A 115 3.87 6.52 -15.43
C SER A 115 4.85 7.66 -15.62
N HIS A 116 4.46 8.90 -15.32
CA HIS A 116 5.33 10.07 -15.35
C HIS A 116 6.28 10.10 -14.15
N ILE A 117 5.74 9.84 -12.94
CA ILE A 117 6.50 9.87 -11.68
C ILE A 117 7.52 8.72 -11.60
N LEU A 118 7.10 7.51 -11.99
CA LEU A 118 7.85 6.27 -11.76
C LEU A 118 8.54 5.72 -13.02
N GLY A 119 8.27 6.32 -14.15
CA GLY A 119 8.74 5.88 -15.45
C GLY A 119 7.88 4.79 -16.09
N GLY A 120 7.61 4.96 -17.40
CA GLY A 120 6.88 3.96 -18.19
C GLY A 120 7.70 2.67 -18.36
N ALA A 121 7.00 1.55 -18.57
CA ALA A 121 7.59 0.22 -18.81
C ALA A 121 8.66 -0.19 -17.77
N SER A 122 8.48 0.21 -16.50
CA SER A 122 9.47 0.05 -15.44
C SER A 122 9.22 -1.16 -14.55
N PHE A 123 7.97 -1.63 -14.46
CA PHE A 123 7.54 -2.66 -13.52
C PHE A 123 7.16 -3.97 -14.20
N ASN A 124 7.34 -5.07 -13.48
CA ASN A 124 6.99 -6.42 -13.94
C ASN A 124 5.61 -6.85 -13.43
N VAL A 125 5.19 -6.31 -12.30
CA VAL A 125 3.89 -6.56 -11.66
C VAL A 125 3.35 -5.22 -11.16
N VAL A 126 2.06 -5.01 -11.35
CA VAL A 126 1.33 -3.89 -10.75
C VAL A 126 0.16 -4.46 -9.94
N THR A 127 0.03 -4.01 -8.72
CA THR A 127 -1.11 -4.29 -7.84
C THR A 127 -1.83 -2.99 -7.52
N SER A 128 -3.11 -3.07 -7.23
CA SER A 128 -3.91 -1.98 -6.67
C SER A 128 -5.08 -2.57 -5.91
N ASN A 129 -5.32 -2.05 -4.71
CA ASN A 129 -6.49 -2.37 -3.89
C ASN A 129 -7.23 -1.07 -3.55
N PRO A 130 -7.86 -0.43 -4.56
CA PRO A 130 -8.56 0.83 -4.35
C PRO A 130 -9.80 0.61 -3.47
N PRO A 131 -10.26 1.63 -2.75
CA PRO A 131 -11.52 1.53 -2.02
C PRO A 131 -12.67 1.28 -2.99
N TYR A 132 -13.45 0.22 -2.73
CA TYR A 132 -14.60 -0.15 -3.57
C TYR A 132 -15.83 0.59 -3.09
N MET A 133 -16.48 1.38 -3.96
CA MET A 133 -17.86 1.82 -3.77
C MET A 133 -18.81 0.95 -4.58
N ASN A 134 -19.73 0.31 -3.91
CA ASN A 134 -20.95 -0.18 -4.57
C ASN A 134 -21.98 0.94 -4.52
N GLU A 135 -22.35 1.48 -5.65
CA GLU A 135 -23.38 2.52 -5.79
C GLU A 135 -24.72 2.19 -5.11
N ASN A 136 -24.91 0.93 -4.69
CA ASN A 136 -26.18 0.41 -4.17
C ASN A 136 -26.19 -0.02 -2.68
N HIS A 137 -25.12 0.18 -1.91
CA HIS A 137 -25.14 -0.13 -0.48
C HIS A 137 -25.35 1.14 0.34
N GLY A 138 -26.51 1.18 0.99
CA GLY A 138 -26.91 2.24 1.91
C GLY A 138 -25.78 2.58 2.88
N ILE A 139 -25.51 3.87 3.02
CA ILE A 139 -24.45 4.45 3.82
C ILE A 139 -24.68 4.09 5.28
N VAL A 140 -23.84 3.22 5.83
CA VAL A 140 -23.94 2.82 7.25
C VAL A 140 -23.25 3.84 8.17
N ASN A 141 -22.31 4.64 7.64
CA ASN A 141 -21.61 5.68 8.41
C ASN A 141 -21.21 6.86 7.51
N PRO A 142 -21.68 8.12 7.81
CA PRO A 142 -21.36 9.30 7.01
C PRO A 142 -19.89 9.67 6.94
N GLU A 143 -19.08 9.31 7.94
CA GLU A 143 -17.64 9.60 7.95
C GLU A 143 -16.85 8.65 7.05
N SER A 144 -17.19 7.36 7.04
CA SER A 144 -16.61 6.41 6.11
C SER A 144 -17.00 6.71 4.66
N ALA A 145 -18.26 7.17 4.43
CA ALA A 145 -18.72 7.60 3.12
C ALA A 145 -17.93 8.80 2.59
N LYS A 146 -17.58 9.78 3.45
CA LYS A 146 -16.76 10.94 3.06
C LYS A 146 -15.32 10.54 2.72
N ALA A 147 -14.74 9.60 3.46
CA ALA A 147 -13.41 9.08 3.18
C ALA A 147 -13.38 8.34 1.84
N ILE A 148 -14.36 7.47 1.60
CA ILE A 148 -14.53 6.70 0.38
C ILE A 148 -14.79 7.62 -0.82
N ALA A 149 -15.72 8.60 -0.70
CA ALA A 149 -16.02 9.57 -1.74
C ALA A 149 -14.80 10.44 -2.13
N ARG A 150 -13.91 10.74 -1.19
CA ARG A 150 -12.64 11.44 -1.51
C ARG A 150 -11.71 10.57 -2.36
N HIS A 151 -11.67 9.26 -2.15
CA HIS A 151 -10.86 8.34 -2.95
C HIS A 151 -11.40 8.19 -4.38
N GLU A 152 -12.71 8.07 -4.57
CA GLU A 152 -13.32 7.98 -5.91
C GLU A 152 -13.21 9.27 -6.71
N LEU A 153 -13.29 10.43 -6.03
CA LEU A 153 -13.03 11.73 -6.66
C LEU A 153 -11.58 11.86 -7.13
N LEU A 154 -10.66 11.09 -6.55
CA LEU A 154 -9.24 11.18 -6.88
C LEU A 154 -8.83 10.25 -8.03
N CYS A 155 -9.43 9.06 -8.18
CA CYS A 155 -9.00 8.07 -9.18
C CYS A 155 -10.11 7.08 -9.51
N SER A 156 -10.43 6.92 -10.81
CA SER A 156 -11.34 5.89 -11.30
C SER A 156 -10.62 4.56 -11.58
N LEU A 157 -11.37 3.46 -11.70
CA LEU A 157 -10.81 2.18 -12.14
C LEU A 157 -10.14 2.30 -13.52
N GLU A 158 -10.72 3.09 -14.43
CA GLU A 158 -10.15 3.35 -15.74
C GLU A 158 -8.78 4.05 -15.65
N ASP A 159 -8.61 5.00 -14.73
CA ASP A 159 -7.32 5.64 -14.49
C ASP A 159 -6.29 4.64 -13.99
N VAL A 160 -6.66 3.77 -13.05
CA VAL A 160 -5.77 2.72 -12.52
C VAL A 160 -5.33 1.79 -13.65
N VAL A 161 -6.24 1.27 -14.45
CA VAL A 161 -5.92 0.35 -15.56
C VAL A 161 -5.05 1.02 -16.61
N ARG A 162 -5.37 2.26 -16.97
CA ARG A 162 -4.60 3.05 -17.94
C ARG A 162 -3.16 3.26 -17.48
N GLU A 163 -2.97 3.74 -16.27
CA GLU A 163 -1.62 3.99 -15.74
C GLU A 163 -0.86 2.71 -15.44
N ALA A 164 -1.52 1.66 -14.94
CA ALA A 164 -0.89 0.35 -14.78
C ALA A 164 -0.36 -0.19 -16.12
N SER A 165 -1.13 -0.05 -17.20
CA SER A 165 -0.68 -0.50 -18.52
C SER A 165 0.56 0.23 -19.03
N LYS A 166 0.69 1.53 -18.72
CA LYS A 166 1.87 2.33 -19.07
C LYS A 166 3.10 1.99 -18.20
N CYS A 167 2.88 1.67 -16.92
CA CYS A 167 3.94 1.31 -15.98
C CYS A 167 4.50 -0.10 -16.22
N LEU A 168 3.67 -1.02 -16.74
CA LEU A 168 4.08 -2.40 -17.01
C LEU A 168 5.03 -2.51 -18.19
N LYS A 169 6.03 -3.38 -18.02
CA LYS A 169 6.90 -3.79 -19.13
C LYS A 169 6.12 -4.58 -20.16
N VAL A 170 6.29 -4.25 -21.41
CA VAL A 170 5.84 -5.10 -22.52
C VAL A 170 6.67 -6.38 -22.50
N ARG A 171 6.00 -7.53 -22.54
CA ARG A 171 6.66 -8.85 -22.66
C ARG A 171 6.97 -9.17 -24.10
#